data_67f00510b8101e5d1383367ad636dccc
#
_entry.id   67f00510b8101e5d1383367ad636dccc
#
_cell.length_a   1.000
_cell.length_b   1.000
_cell.length_c   1.000
_cell.angle_alpha   90.00
_cell.angle_beta   90.00
_cell.angle_gamma   90.00
#
_symmetry.space_group_name_H-M   'P 1'
#
loop_
_entity.id
_entity.type
_entity.pdbx_description
1 polymer ?
#
loop_
_entity_poly.entity_id
_entity_poly.type
_entity_poly.pdbx_seq_one_letter_code
_entity_poly.pdbx_strand_id
1 'polypeptide(L)'
;MKRYILFLLALLLFAFSSTAAAGESVNAAVAANFMQPFKEIAKSFESQNSVSVVATFASSGHLTGQIMNGAPYDIFLSADEERPAALSQKGLAEKPFVYARGRVVLWTAKKELCRVSGWQEVVKHPSVKKIAVASPKVAPYGAAAMVALEQNRLRDTLQQKFVYPENIAQAFQYALTESTDVSFCALSSALSEQGKKGCYFEVGEAPPIVQGGCVLMRAKDREAVKKFVNFLNSPEVNSIKNKYGYK
;
A
#
# COMPACT_ATOMS: atom_id res chain seq x y z
N MET A 1 8.54 51.54 44.63
CA MET A 1 8.66 51.52 43.16
C MET A 1 9.70 50.53 42.65
N LYS A 2 10.91 50.42 43.14
CA LYS A 2 11.95 49.49 42.65
C LYS A 2 11.58 47.98 42.75
N ARG A 3 10.76 47.54 43.70
CA ARG A 3 10.37 46.14 43.88
C ARG A 3 9.32 45.62 42.83
N TYR A 4 8.49 46.51 42.31
CA TYR A 4 7.48 46.16 41.28
C TYR A 4 8.08 46.09 39.88
N ILE A 5 9.18 46.80 39.63
CA ILE A 5 9.90 46.76 38.33
C ILE A 5 10.62 45.41 38.15
N LEU A 6 11.18 44.86 39.24
CA LEU A 6 11.81 43.52 39.19
C LEU A 6 10.79 42.38 38.95
N PHE A 7 9.54 42.50 39.46
CA PHE A 7 8.49 41.52 39.23
C PHE A 7 7.94 41.58 37.79
N LEU A 8 7.86 42.75 37.18
CA LEU A 8 7.46 42.90 35.77
C LEU A 8 8.53 42.39 34.80
N LEU A 9 9.82 42.52 35.11
CA LEU A 9 10.91 41.97 34.29
C LEU A 9 10.96 40.44 34.36
N ALA A 10 10.63 39.81 35.49
CA ALA A 10 10.56 38.38 35.66
C ALA A 10 9.37 37.74 34.89
N LEU A 11 8.25 38.49 34.76
CA LEU A 11 7.08 38.00 33.96
C LEU A 11 7.31 38.08 32.46
N LEU A 12 8.17 38.99 31.99
CA LEU A 12 8.51 39.08 30.54
C LEU A 12 9.45 37.98 30.04
N LEU A 13 10.21 37.33 30.95
CA LEU A 13 11.12 36.23 30.60
C LEU A 13 10.42 34.86 30.47
N PHE A 14 9.17 34.71 30.90
CA PHE A 14 8.39 33.46 30.79
C PHE A 14 7.54 33.34 29.52
N ALA A 15 7.53 34.33 28.63
CA ALA A 15 6.75 34.36 27.42
C ALA A 15 7.52 33.82 26.19
N PHE A 16 8.69 33.20 26.37
CA PHE A 16 9.24 32.32 25.33
C PHE A 16 8.50 30.97 25.40
N SER A 17 7.25 31.00 25.00
CA SER A 17 6.54 29.78 24.61
C SER A 17 7.36 29.16 23.49
N SER A 18 8.10 28.10 23.80
CA SER A 18 8.65 27.20 22.80
C SER A 18 7.46 26.69 22.00
N THR A 19 7.16 27.34 20.89
CA THR A 19 6.39 26.70 19.85
C THR A 19 7.23 25.48 19.45
N ALA A 20 6.90 24.33 20.03
CA ALA A 20 7.39 23.06 19.49
C ALA A 20 7.04 23.12 18.02
N ALA A 21 8.03 23.35 17.18
CA ALA A 21 7.84 23.28 15.75
C ALA A 21 7.31 21.87 15.48
N ALA A 22 6.03 21.77 15.12
CA ALA A 22 5.47 20.50 14.69
C ALA A 22 6.41 20.00 13.59
N GLY A 23 7.10 18.89 13.85
CA GLY A 23 8.09 18.35 12.92
C GLY A 23 7.47 18.22 11.53
N GLU A 24 8.25 18.50 10.50
CA GLU A 24 7.78 18.39 9.13
C GLU A 24 7.31 16.95 8.87
N SER A 25 6.17 16.77 8.21
CA SER A 25 5.58 15.45 7.95
C SER A 25 5.17 15.27 6.49
N VAL A 26 5.21 14.04 5.99
CA VAL A 26 4.67 13.65 4.68
C VAL A 26 3.47 12.75 4.90
N ASN A 27 2.29 13.15 4.40
CA ASN A 27 1.07 12.37 4.47
C ASN A 27 0.90 11.55 3.17
N ALA A 28 1.07 10.24 3.26
CA ALA A 28 1.05 9.34 2.11
C ALA A 28 -0.26 8.53 2.02
N ALA A 29 -0.93 8.59 0.88
CA ALA A 29 -1.97 7.65 0.50
C ALA A 29 -1.32 6.47 -0.23
N VAL A 30 -1.34 5.27 0.33
CA VAL A 30 -0.56 4.13 -0.17
C VAL A 30 -1.45 2.92 -0.42
N ALA A 31 -1.40 2.38 -1.63
CA ALA A 31 -2.11 1.15 -1.96
C ALA A 31 -1.68 -0.01 -1.04
N ALA A 32 -2.65 -0.74 -0.52
CA ALA A 32 -2.46 -1.70 0.57
C ALA A 32 -1.47 -2.86 0.25
N ASN A 33 -1.25 -3.16 -1.02
CA ASN A 33 -0.24 -4.14 -1.45
C ASN A 33 1.19 -3.70 -1.09
N PHE A 34 1.43 -2.39 -1.03
CA PHE A 34 2.76 -1.82 -0.74
C PHE A 34 2.99 -1.54 0.75
N MET A 35 2.05 -1.91 1.63
CA MET A 35 2.10 -1.63 3.07
C MET A 35 3.40 -2.11 3.74
N GLN A 36 3.82 -3.34 3.49
CA GLN A 36 4.99 -3.91 4.16
C GLN A 36 6.29 -3.20 3.76
N PRO A 37 6.63 -3.11 2.45
CA PRO A 37 7.82 -2.35 2.05
C PRO A 37 7.73 -0.87 2.41
N PHE A 38 6.54 -0.24 2.34
CA PHE A 38 6.38 1.16 2.69
C PHE A 38 6.72 1.46 4.14
N LYS A 39 6.32 0.61 5.08
CA LYS A 39 6.67 0.78 6.50
C LYS A 39 8.19 0.73 6.73
N GLU A 40 8.90 -0.15 6.02
CA GLU A 40 10.36 -0.25 6.09
C GLU A 40 11.02 0.99 5.46
N ILE A 41 10.51 1.43 4.31
CA ILE A 41 10.96 2.64 3.60
C ILE A 41 10.74 3.89 4.46
N ALA A 42 9.55 4.05 5.04
CA ALA A 42 9.23 5.19 5.91
C ALA A 42 10.17 5.25 7.12
N LYS A 43 10.35 4.12 7.81
CA LYS A 43 11.27 4.01 8.95
C LYS A 43 12.69 4.38 8.57
N SER A 44 13.17 3.93 7.41
CA SER A 44 14.52 4.25 6.93
C SER A 44 14.66 5.73 6.59
N PHE A 45 13.66 6.33 5.91
CA PHE A 45 13.63 7.75 5.61
C PHE A 45 13.65 8.61 6.88
N GLU A 46 12.79 8.28 7.85
CA GLU A 46 12.68 8.99 9.13
C GLU A 46 13.98 8.95 9.94
N SER A 47 14.72 7.84 9.89
CA SER A 47 16.01 7.71 10.59
C SER A 47 17.11 8.61 10.02
N GLN A 48 16.97 9.04 8.76
CA GLN A 48 17.94 9.87 8.04
C GLN A 48 17.50 11.33 7.92
N ASN A 49 16.24 11.63 8.25
CA ASN A 49 15.64 12.95 8.06
C ASN A 49 14.79 13.33 9.30
N SER A 50 14.78 14.58 9.66
CA SER A 50 13.88 15.11 10.71
C SER A 50 12.45 15.30 10.18
N VAL A 51 11.96 14.37 9.38
CA VAL A 51 10.64 14.40 8.73
C VAL A 51 9.92 13.10 9.03
N SER A 52 8.70 13.15 9.57
CA SER A 52 7.87 11.98 9.80
C SER A 52 7.06 11.60 8.55
N VAL A 53 6.72 10.34 8.41
CA VAL A 53 5.90 9.84 7.29
C VAL A 53 4.65 9.16 7.84
N VAL A 54 3.51 9.78 7.62
CA VAL A 54 2.20 9.24 8.03
C VAL A 54 1.53 8.60 6.83
N ALA A 55 1.16 7.32 6.92
CA ALA A 55 0.56 6.61 5.81
C ALA A 55 -0.85 6.11 6.09
N THR A 56 -1.74 6.29 5.12
CA THR A 56 -3.05 5.64 5.06
C THR A 56 -3.01 4.52 4.01
N PHE A 57 -3.37 3.31 4.41
CA PHE A 57 -3.39 2.14 3.55
C PHE A 57 -4.82 1.72 3.22
N ALA A 58 -5.16 1.72 1.93
CA ALA A 58 -6.45 1.25 1.43
C ALA A 58 -6.33 0.73 -0.02
N SER A 59 -7.45 0.37 -0.66
CA SER A 59 -7.43 0.11 -2.10
C SER A 59 -7.18 1.39 -2.89
N SER A 60 -6.55 1.28 -4.06
CA SER A 60 -6.25 2.45 -4.91
C SER A 60 -7.50 3.25 -5.24
N GLY A 61 -8.64 2.57 -5.49
CA GLY A 61 -9.91 3.25 -5.78
C GLY A 61 -10.45 4.06 -4.61
N HIS A 62 -10.40 3.53 -3.38
CA HIS A 62 -10.84 4.27 -2.19
C HIS A 62 -9.96 5.48 -1.93
N LEU A 63 -8.63 5.33 -2.03
CA LEU A 63 -7.69 6.46 -1.87
C LEU A 63 -7.93 7.54 -2.93
N THR A 64 -8.17 7.16 -4.19
CA THR A 64 -8.52 8.10 -5.26
C THR A 64 -9.79 8.86 -4.91
N GLY A 65 -10.83 8.17 -4.44
CA GLY A 65 -12.07 8.81 -3.99
C GLY A 65 -11.84 9.82 -2.87
N GLN A 66 -11.03 9.47 -1.87
CA GLN A 66 -10.67 10.37 -0.77
C GLN A 66 -9.91 11.61 -1.28
N ILE A 67 -8.94 11.44 -2.19
CA ILE A 67 -8.19 12.54 -2.80
C ILE A 67 -9.13 13.48 -3.58
N MET A 68 -10.03 12.92 -4.39
CA MET A 68 -11.01 13.71 -5.15
C MET A 68 -11.98 14.48 -4.25
N ASN A 69 -12.21 14.01 -3.02
CA ASN A 69 -13.01 14.67 -1.98
C ASN A 69 -12.16 15.56 -1.05
N GLY A 70 -10.91 15.88 -1.42
CA GLY A 70 -10.08 16.84 -0.71
C GLY A 70 -9.33 16.30 0.50
N ALA A 71 -9.18 14.98 0.63
CA ALA A 71 -8.36 14.40 1.71
C ALA A 71 -6.91 14.96 1.65
N PRO A 72 -6.32 15.33 2.81
CA PRO A 72 -5.10 16.12 2.87
C PRO A 72 -3.81 15.27 2.72
N TYR A 73 -3.75 14.42 1.70
CA TYR A 73 -2.55 13.70 1.36
C TYR A 73 -1.56 14.57 0.57
N ASP A 74 -0.29 14.23 0.66
CA ASP A 74 0.81 14.90 -0.03
C ASP A 74 1.30 14.09 -1.23
N ILE A 75 1.31 12.75 -1.10
CA ILE A 75 1.71 11.81 -2.14
C ILE A 75 0.70 10.67 -2.23
N PHE A 76 0.46 10.20 -3.45
CA PHE A 76 -0.34 9.02 -3.71
C PHE A 76 0.49 7.95 -4.41
N LEU A 77 0.54 6.73 -3.84
CA LEU A 77 1.18 5.55 -4.39
C LEU A 77 0.10 4.51 -4.70
N SER A 78 -0.32 4.46 -5.95
CA SER A 78 -1.37 3.58 -6.47
C SER A 78 -0.81 2.22 -6.89
N ALA A 79 -1.65 1.20 -6.90
CA ALA A 79 -1.35 -0.11 -7.49
C ALA A 79 -1.67 -0.18 -9.00
N ASP A 80 -1.89 0.93 -9.67
CA ASP A 80 -1.99 1.09 -11.12
C ASP A 80 -1.46 2.45 -11.56
N GLU A 81 -1.33 2.65 -12.87
CA GLU A 81 -0.91 3.92 -13.47
C GLU A 81 -2.11 4.84 -13.80
N GLU A 82 -3.30 4.27 -14.01
CA GLU A 82 -4.49 4.98 -14.48
C GLU A 82 -4.98 6.05 -13.49
N ARG A 83 -5.03 5.70 -12.21
CA ARG A 83 -5.53 6.59 -11.16
C ARG A 83 -4.65 7.81 -10.93
N PRO A 84 -3.32 7.69 -10.79
CA PRO A 84 -2.43 8.85 -10.74
C PRO A 84 -2.53 9.72 -12.01
N ALA A 85 -2.62 9.09 -13.20
CA ALA A 85 -2.79 9.81 -14.46
C ALA A 85 -4.11 10.60 -14.50
N ALA A 86 -5.22 9.99 -14.07
CA ALA A 86 -6.51 10.66 -13.99
C ALA A 86 -6.52 11.85 -13.02
N LEU A 87 -5.83 11.74 -11.86
CA LEU A 87 -5.66 12.86 -10.93
C LEU A 87 -4.84 14.00 -11.55
N SER A 88 -3.75 13.67 -12.25
CA SER A 88 -2.92 14.65 -12.96
C SER A 88 -3.72 15.37 -14.07
N GLN A 89 -4.49 14.64 -14.88
CA GLN A 89 -5.35 15.22 -15.92
C GLN A 89 -6.41 16.18 -15.35
N LYS A 90 -6.87 15.94 -14.12
CA LYS A 90 -7.78 16.82 -13.38
C LYS A 90 -7.09 18.00 -12.69
N GLY A 91 -5.78 18.16 -12.82
CA GLY A 91 -5.02 19.20 -12.13
C GLY A 91 -4.89 18.99 -10.60
N LEU A 92 -5.17 17.80 -10.09
CA LEU A 92 -5.08 17.46 -8.66
C LEU A 92 -3.71 16.92 -8.25
N ALA A 93 -2.87 16.51 -9.22
CA ALA A 93 -1.56 15.97 -9.00
C ALA A 93 -0.57 16.42 -10.08
N GLU A 94 0.72 16.38 -9.76
CA GLU A 94 1.80 16.52 -10.72
C GLU A 94 1.88 15.32 -11.67
N LYS A 95 2.81 15.36 -12.65
CA LYS A 95 3.04 14.25 -13.58
C LYS A 95 3.34 12.96 -12.81
N PRO A 96 2.64 11.86 -13.14
CA PRO A 96 2.85 10.58 -12.47
C PRO A 96 4.21 9.97 -12.80
N PHE A 97 4.69 9.09 -11.91
CA PHE A 97 5.89 8.28 -12.08
C PHE A 97 5.60 6.82 -11.71
N VAL A 98 6.32 5.88 -12.32
CA VAL A 98 6.28 4.47 -11.92
C VAL A 98 7.24 4.27 -10.74
N TYR A 99 6.74 3.67 -9.64
CA TYR A 99 7.58 3.44 -8.46
C TYR A 99 7.86 1.96 -8.19
N ALA A 100 7.05 1.04 -8.72
CA ALA A 100 7.23 -0.41 -8.54
C ALA A 100 6.45 -1.22 -9.58
N ARG A 101 6.85 -2.50 -9.75
CA ARG A 101 6.08 -3.51 -10.49
C ARG A 101 5.88 -4.72 -9.59
N GLY A 102 4.62 -5.07 -9.34
CA GLY A 102 4.25 -6.16 -8.46
C GLY A 102 3.63 -7.35 -9.19
N ARG A 103 3.38 -8.43 -8.45
CA ARG A 103 2.77 -9.67 -8.98
C ARG A 103 1.69 -10.18 -8.04
N VAL A 104 0.65 -10.79 -8.63
CA VAL A 104 -0.38 -11.53 -7.92
C VAL A 104 0.12 -12.95 -7.66
N VAL A 105 -0.16 -13.46 -6.47
CA VAL A 105 0.05 -14.87 -6.10
C VAL A 105 -1.20 -15.40 -5.39
N LEU A 106 -1.41 -16.72 -5.41
CA LEU A 106 -2.38 -17.38 -4.54
C LEU A 106 -1.65 -17.84 -3.28
N TRP A 107 -2.16 -17.50 -2.10
CA TRP A 107 -1.56 -17.85 -0.81
C TRP A 107 -2.53 -18.63 0.07
N THR A 108 -1.99 -19.53 0.91
CA THR A 108 -2.75 -20.29 1.90
C THR A 108 -1.92 -20.57 3.15
N ALA A 109 -2.59 -20.62 4.32
CA ALA A 109 -2.03 -21.13 5.56
C ALA A 109 -2.12 -22.67 5.68
N LYS A 110 -2.98 -23.31 4.88
CA LYS A 110 -3.28 -24.75 4.95
C LYS A 110 -2.16 -25.58 4.36
N LYS A 111 -1.45 -26.33 5.21
CA LYS A 111 -0.27 -27.12 4.83
C LYS A 111 -0.57 -28.22 3.81
N GLU A 112 -1.77 -28.80 3.84
CA GLU A 112 -2.19 -29.81 2.89
C GLU A 112 -2.27 -29.26 1.46
N LEU A 113 -2.68 -28.00 1.30
CA LEU A 113 -2.76 -27.33 0.02
C LEU A 113 -1.36 -26.97 -0.54
N CYS A 114 -0.36 -26.82 0.30
CA CYS A 114 1.01 -26.54 -0.13
C CYS A 114 1.66 -27.66 -0.95
N ARG A 115 1.06 -28.84 -0.97
CA ARG A 115 1.55 -30.01 -1.73
C ARG A 115 0.85 -30.16 -3.09
N VAL A 116 -0.15 -29.32 -3.36
CA VAL A 116 -0.92 -29.32 -4.60
C VAL A 116 -0.10 -28.63 -5.70
N SER A 117 -0.17 -29.13 -6.92
CA SER A 117 0.58 -28.57 -8.05
C SER A 117 -0.20 -27.46 -8.73
N GLY A 118 0.26 -26.20 -8.58
CA GLY A 118 -0.28 -25.03 -9.26
C GLY A 118 -1.53 -24.44 -8.62
N TRP A 119 -1.70 -23.13 -8.82
CA TRP A 119 -2.80 -22.37 -8.21
C TRP A 119 -4.18 -22.80 -8.69
N GLN A 120 -4.30 -23.25 -9.94
CA GLN A 120 -5.57 -23.70 -10.55
C GLN A 120 -6.11 -24.94 -9.83
N GLU A 121 -5.24 -25.89 -9.50
CA GLU A 121 -5.65 -27.11 -8.78
C GLU A 121 -5.94 -26.80 -7.30
N VAL A 122 -5.22 -25.85 -6.71
CA VAL A 122 -5.51 -25.39 -5.35
C VAL A 122 -6.92 -24.82 -5.24
N VAL A 123 -7.32 -23.88 -6.11
CA VAL A 123 -8.67 -23.27 -6.02
C VAL A 123 -9.81 -24.24 -6.32
N LYS A 124 -9.53 -25.32 -7.08
CA LYS A 124 -10.49 -26.41 -7.36
C LYS A 124 -10.52 -27.46 -6.25
N HIS A 125 -9.53 -27.51 -5.38
CA HIS A 125 -9.41 -28.54 -4.36
C HIS A 125 -10.69 -28.65 -3.51
N PRO A 126 -11.18 -29.86 -3.20
CA PRO A 126 -12.43 -30.06 -2.46
C PRO A 126 -12.48 -29.40 -1.09
N SER A 127 -11.33 -29.24 -0.42
CA SER A 127 -11.25 -28.56 0.89
C SER A 127 -11.35 -27.02 0.77
N VAL A 128 -11.20 -26.44 -0.43
CA VAL A 128 -11.31 -24.99 -0.63
C VAL A 128 -12.78 -24.62 -0.82
N LYS A 129 -13.36 -23.99 0.20
CA LYS A 129 -14.75 -23.50 0.23
C LYS A 129 -14.85 -22.01 0.03
N LYS A 130 -13.83 -21.24 0.49
CA LYS A 130 -13.80 -19.79 0.41
C LYS A 130 -12.47 -19.29 -0.16
N ILE A 131 -12.55 -18.39 -1.13
CA ILE A 131 -11.43 -17.79 -1.83
C ILE A 131 -11.52 -16.28 -1.69
N ALA A 132 -10.55 -15.64 -1.03
CA ALA A 132 -10.51 -14.19 -0.95
C ALA A 132 -9.92 -13.60 -2.24
N VAL A 133 -10.68 -12.68 -2.85
CA VAL A 133 -10.27 -11.87 -4.00
C VAL A 133 -10.59 -10.42 -3.67
N ALA A 134 -9.61 -9.53 -3.58
CA ALA A 134 -9.90 -8.12 -3.32
C ALA A 134 -10.88 -7.57 -4.37
N SER A 135 -11.81 -6.70 -3.94
CA SER A 135 -12.87 -6.18 -4.83
C SER A 135 -12.27 -5.62 -6.13
N PRO A 136 -12.55 -6.23 -7.30
CA PRO A 136 -11.93 -5.84 -8.57
C PRO A 136 -12.31 -4.43 -9.04
N LYS A 137 -13.41 -3.87 -8.52
CA LYS A 137 -13.86 -2.52 -8.84
C LYS A 137 -12.91 -1.44 -8.31
N VAL A 138 -12.24 -1.69 -7.18
CA VAL A 138 -11.43 -0.70 -6.46
C VAL A 138 -9.98 -1.13 -6.21
N ALA A 139 -9.67 -2.43 -6.36
CA ALA A 139 -8.35 -2.99 -6.09
C ALA A 139 -7.72 -3.58 -7.37
N PRO A 140 -6.65 -2.99 -7.92
CA PRO A 140 -6.00 -3.46 -9.15
C PRO A 140 -5.53 -4.92 -9.07
N TYR A 141 -5.01 -5.36 -7.93
CA TYR A 141 -4.64 -6.76 -7.71
C TYR A 141 -5.83 -7.72 -7.79
N GLY A 142 -7.00 -7.29 -7.31
CA GLY A 142 -8.23 -8.07 -7.45
C GLY A 142 -8.69 -8.16 -8.90
N ALA A 143 -8.61 -7.05 -9.65
CA ALA A 143 -8.89 -7.06 -11.08
C ALA A 143 -7.96 -8.00 -11.84
N ALA A 144 -6.64 -7.96 -11.56
CA ALA A 144 -5.66 -8.86 -12.17
C ALA A 144 -5.89 -10.33 -11.82
N ALA A 145 -6.29 -10.65 -10.58
CA ALA A 145 -6.66 -12.01 -10.18
C ALA A 145 -7.89 -12.50 -10.96
N MET A 146 -8.89 -11.62 -11.18
CA MET A 146 -10.06 -11.98 -11.97
C MET A 146 -9.72 -12.25 -13.43
N VAL A 147 -8.76 -11.53 -14.04
CA VAL A 147 -8.26 -11.83 -15.39
C VAL A 147 -7.68 -13.25 -15.46
N ALA A 148 -6.83 -13.63 -14.50
CA ALA A 148 -6.27 -14.98 -14.45
C ALA A 148 -7.35 -16.07 -14.30
N LEU A 149 -8.35 -15.82 -13.44
CA LEU A 149 -9.50 -16.72 -13.26
C LEU A 149 -10.33 -16.86 -14.55
N GLU A 150 -10.56 -15.77 -15.28
CA GLU A 150 -11.28 -15.78 -16.56
C GLU A 150 -10.52 -16.55 -17.65
N GLN A 151 -9.21 -16.29 -17.80
CA GLN A 151 -8.36 -16.98 -18.77
C GLN A 151 -8.35 -18.49 -18.55
N ASN A 152 -8.48 -18.95 -17.31
CA ASN A 152 -8.55 -20.36 -16.96
C ASN A 152 -10.01 -20.92 -16.88
N ARG A 153 -11.02 -20.13 -17.25
CA ARG A 153 -12.46 -20.49 -17.17
C ARG A 153 -12.90 -20.88 -15.75
N LEU A 154 -12.25 -20.33 -14.74
CA LEU A 154 -12.50 -20.64 -13.32
C LEU A 154 -13.43 -19.63 -12.65
N ARG A 155 -13.64 -18.46 -13.23
CA ARG A 155 -14.44 -17.39 -12.63
C ARG A 155 -15.86 -17.85 -12.31
N ASP A 156 -16.58 -18.33 -13.31
CA ASP A 156 -17.99 -18.68 -13.16
C ASP A 156 -18.18 -19.94 -12.30
N THR A 157 -17.29 -20.94 -12.47
CA THR A 157 -17.34 -22.19 -11.72
C THR A 157 -17.04 -22.02 -10.24
N LEU A 158 -16.25 -21.00 -9.87
CA LEU A 158 -15.86 -20.72 -8.49
C LEU A 158 -16.61 -19.54 -7.88
N GLN A 159 -17.53 -18.90 -8.58
CA GLN A 159 -18.21 -17.69 -8.16
C GLN A 159 -18.81 -17.78 -6.75
N GLN A 160 -19.40 -18.91 -6.41
CA GLN A 160 -20.00 -19.15 -5.10
C GLN A 160 -18.99 -19.22 -3.93
N LYS A 161 -17.70 -19.39 -4.24
CA LYS A 161 -16.64 -19.46 -3.24
C LYS A 161 -15.99 -18.09 -2.99
N PHE A 162 -16.20 -17.08 -3.85
CA PHE A 162 -15.50 -15.80 -3.71
C PHE A 162 -16.00 -14.96 -2.54
N VAL A 163 -15.06 -14.44 -1.79
CA VAL A 163 -15.24 -13.41 -0.77
C VAL A 163 -14.48 -12.18 -1.24
N TYR A 164 -15.12 -11.01 -1.22
CA TYR A 164 -14.59 -9.78 -1.79
C TYR A 164 -14.22 -8.76 -0.69
N PRO A 165 -13.04 -8.85 -0.05
CA PRO A 165 -12.54 -7.80 0.81
C PRO A 165 -12.24 -6.51 0.02
N GLU A 166 -12.23 -5.37 0.71
CA GLU A 166 -12.09 -4.05 0.09
C GLU A 166 -10.70 -3.81 -0.54
N ASN A 167 -9.66 -4.46 0.00
CA ASN A 167 -8.30 -4.29 -0.49
C ASN A 167 -7.50 -5.60 -0.38
N ILE A 168 -6.31 -5.61 -1.02
CA ILE A 168 -5.50 -6.81 -1.15
C ILE A 168 -4.81 -7.25 0.15
N ALA A 169 -4.54 -6.32 1.08
CA ALA A 169 -4.00 -6.68 2.39
C ALA A 169 -5.06 -7.38 3.26
N GLN A 170 -6.31 -6.93 3.17
CA GLN A 170 -7.46 -7.58 3.80
C GLN A 170 -7.70 -8.99 3.22
N ALA A 171 -7.55 -9.14 1.90
CA ALA A 171 -7.66 -10.46 1.26
C ALA A 171 -6.62 -11.43 1.84
N PHE A 172 -5.36 -11.01 1.94
CA PHE A 172 -4.31 -11.80 2.58
C PHE A 172 -4.63 -12.12 4.05
N GLN A 173 -5.11 -11.12 4.81
CA GLN A 173 -5.46 -11.29 6.21
C GLN A 173 -6.57 -12.35 6.42
N TYR A 174 -7.56 -12.44 5.53
CA TYR A 174 -8.62 -13.44 5.61
C TYR A 174 -8.08 -14.87 5.49
N ALA A 175 -7.12 -15.11 4.60
CA ALA A 175 -6.49 -16.42 4.50
C ALA A 175 -5.50 -16.67 5.66
N LEU A 176 -4.80 -15.65 6.15
CA LEU A 176 -3.90 -15.76 7.29
C LEU A 176 -4.63 -16.15 8.58
N THR A 177 -5.86 -15.65 8.78
CA THR A 177 -6.72 -15.98 9.92
C THR A 177 -7.67 -17.15 9.64
N GLU A 178 -7.49 -17.84 8.51
CA GLU A 178 -8.32 -18.97 8.06
C GLU A 178 -9.83 -18.64 7.93
N SER A 179 -10.19 -17.35 7.84
CA SER A 179 -11.55 -16.92 7.49
C SER A 179 -11.90 -17.27 6.04
N THR A 180 -10.89 -17.40 5.19
CA THR A 180 -10.95 -18.03 3.87
C THR A 180 -9.84 -19.08 3.75
N ASP A 181 -10.02 -20.06 2.88
CA ASP A 181 -9.06 -21.17 2.72
C ASP A 181 -7.82 -20.73 1.95
N VAL A 182 -8.00 -19.85 0.98
CA VAL A 182 -6.95 -19.29 0.13
C VAL A 182 -7.25 -17.82 -0.16
N SER A 183 -6.24 -17.07 -0.58
CA SER A 183 -6.36 -15.68 -1.00
C SER A 183 -5.50 -15.39 -2.22
N PHE A 184 -6.05 -14.72 -3.21
CA PHE A 184 -5.22 -13.97 -4.16
C PHE A 184 -4.67 -12.75 -3.43
N CYS A 185 -3.35 -12.63 -3.38
CA CYS A 185 -2.68 -11.54 -2.67
C CYS A 185 -1.48 -11.00 -3.45
N ALA A 186 -0.87 -9.93 -2.93
CA ALA A 186 0.39 -9.45 -3.49
C ALA A 186 1.55 -10.37 -3.06
N LEU A 187 2.51 -10.59 -3.94
CA LEU A 187 3.72 -11.34 -3.62
C LEU A 187 4.43 -10.77 -2.37
N SER A 188 4.39 -9.46 -2.19
CA SER A 188 4.94 -8.79 -1.00
C SER A 188 4.33 -9.27 0.32
N SER A 189 3.02 -9.60 0.32
CA SER A 189 2.37 -10.20 1.49
C SER A 189 2.86 -11.63 1.74
N ALA A 190 3.01 -12.42 0.68
CA ALA A 190 3.51 -13.79 0.79
C ALA A 190 4.98 -13.86 1.25
N LEU A 191 5.81 -12.88 0.88
CA LEU A 191 7.21 -12.76 1.30
C LEU A 191 7.40 -12.12 2.68
N SER A 192 6.34 -11.57 3.28
CA SER A 192 6.39 -10.99 4.63
C SER A 192 6.61 -12.07 5.70
N GLU A 193 7.00 -11.67 6.92
CA GLU A 193 7.13 -12.60 8.05
C GLU A 193 5.83 -13.38 8.34
N GLN A 194 4.67 -12.75 8.11
CA GLN A 194 3.38 -13.44 8.24
C GLN A 194 3.15 -14.40 7.07
N GLY A 195 3.56 -14.03 5.86
CA GLY A 195 3.40 -14.85 4.67
C GLY A 195 4.23 -16.14 4.69
N LYS A 196 5.37 -16.15 5.39
CA LYS A 196 6.22 -17.33 5.59
C LYS A 196 5.55 -18.43 6.43
N LYS A 197 4.43 -18.15 7.10
CA LYS A 197 3.65 -19.15 7.86
C LYS A 197 2.85 -20.10 6.97
N GLY A 198 2.69 -19.77 5.69
CA GLY A 198 2.00 -20.58 4.70
C GLY A 198 2.85 -20.78 3.43
N CYS A 199 2.18 -21.04 2.35
CA CYS A 199 2.82 -21.15 1.04
C CYS A 199 2.07 -20.34 -0.02
N TYR A 200 2.74 -20.07 -1.14
CA TYR A 200 2.12 -19.36 -2.26
C TYR A 200 2.41 -20.05 -3.59
N PHE A 201 1.57 -19.77 -4.55
CA PHE A 201 1.65 -20.24 -5.92
C PHE A 201 1.66 -19.03 -6.85
N GLU A 202 2.58 -19.02 -7.81
CA GLU A 202 2.63 -17.97 -8.83
C GLU A 202 1.37 -18.04 -9.70
N VAL A 203 0.77 -16.89 -9.99
CA VAL A 203 -0.39 -16.74 -10.88
C VAL A 203 0.11 -16.09 -12.17
N GLY A 204 0.72 -16.91 -13.03
CA GLY A 204 1.43 -16.41 -14.23
C GLY A 204 0.51 -15.72 -15.26
N GLU A 205 -0.78 -16.06 -15.26
CA GLU A 205 -1.77 -15.49 -16.15
C GLU A 205 -2.30 -14.13 -15.68
N ALA A 206 -2.03 -13.74 -14.42
CA ALA A 206 -2.34 -12.41 -13.96
C ALA A 206 -1.40 -11.39 -14.62
N PRO A 207 -1.92 -10.29 -15.19
CA PRO A 207 -1.06 -9.26 -15.76
C PRO A 207 -0.13 -8.66 -14.72
N PRO A 208 1.09 -8.24 -15.09
CA PRO A 208 1.98 -7.50 -14.22
C PRO A 208 1.32 -6.22 -13.69
N ILE A 209 1.50 -5.93 -12.40
CA ILE A 209 0.93 -4.74 -11.77
C ILE A 209 1.96 -3.61 -11.84
N VAL A 210 1.82 -2.72 -12.82
CA VAL A 210 2.62 -1.50 -12.91
C VAL A 210 2.02 -0.46 -11.98
N GLN A 211 2.80 0.03 -11.02
CA GLN A 211 2.32 0.88 -9.93
C GLN A 211 2.81 2.31 -10.12
N GLY A 212 1.85 3.22 -10.24
CA GLY A 212 2.08 4.64 -10.43
C GLY A 212 1.97 5.41 -9.12
N GLY A 213 2.81 6.44 -8.98
CA GLY A 213 2.73 7.42 -7.91
C GLY A 213 2.60 8.83 -8.46
N CYS A 214 2.11 9.75 -7.64
CA CYS A 214 2.10 11.18 -7.95
C CYS A 214 2.17 12.02 -6.68
N VAL A 215 2.76 13.21 -6.79
CA VAL A 215 2.69 14.25 -5.77
C VAL A 215 1.39 15.02 -5.99
N LEU A 216 0.62 15.25 -4.92
CA LEU A 216 -0.62 16.01 -5.02
C LEU A 216 -0.33 17.50 -5.07
N MET A 217 -1.10 18.26 -5.84
CA MET A 217 -0.84 19.69 -6.12
C MET A 217 -0.69 20.54 -4.86
N ARG A 218 -1.38 20.20 -3.78
CA ARG A 218 -1.24 20.89 -2.49
C ARG A 218 0.16 20.79 -1.88
N ALA A 219 0.94 19.80 -2.29
CA ALA A 219 2.24 19.48 -1.72
C ALA A 219 3.42 19.65 -2.70
N LYS A 220 3.18 20.13 -3.93
CA LYS A 220 4.17 20.22 -5.02
C LYS A 220 5.45 20.99 -4.63
N ASP A 221 5.31 22.03 -3.81
CA ASP A 221 6.42 22.89 -3.40
C ASP A 221 7.03 22.53 -2.04
N ARG A 222 6.51 21.47 -1.38
CA ARG A 222 6.99 21.03 -0.07
C ARG A 222 8.31 20.26 -0.17
N GLU A 223 9.37 20.78 0.43
CA GLU A 223 10.72 20.19 0.38
C GLU A 223 10.78 18.79 1.01
N ALA A 224 10.03 18.53 2.09
CA ALA A 224 9.94 17.19 2.67
C ALA A 224 9.38 16.15 1.69
N VAL A 225 8.37 16.54 0.89
CA VAL A 225 7.76 15.67 -0.12
C VAL A 225 8.74 15.40 -1.26
N LYS A 226 9.45 16.42 -1.74
CA LYS A 226 10.51 16.25 -2.76
C LYS A 226 11.61 15.32 -2.29
N LYS A 227 12.09 15.50 -1.03
CA LYS A 227 13.07 14.61 -0.41
C LYS A 227 12.57 13.17 -0.34
N PHE A 228 11.33 12.96 0.07
CA PHE A 228 10.74 11.63 0.15
C PHE A 228 10.59 10.97 -1.23
N VAL A 229 10.14 11.71 -2.25
CA VAL A 229 10.04 11.20 -3.63
C VAL A 229 11.42 10.82 -4.19
N ASN A 230 12.44 11.65 -3.95
CA ASN A 230 13.81 11.33 -4.34
C ASN A 230 14.31 10.05 -3.62
N PHE A 231 14.00 9.92 -2.32
CA PHE A 231 14.35 8.74 -1.54
C PHE A 231 13.70 7.46 -2.07
N LEU A 232 12.44 7.53 -2.57
CA LEU A 232 11.74 6.38 -3.18
C LEU A 232 12.49 5.78 -4.38
N ASN A 233 13.39 6.53 -5.00
CA ASN A 233 14.22 6.10 -6.14
C ASN A 233 15.66 5.73 -5.73
N SER A 234 15.99 5.73 -4.43
CA SER A 234 17.33 5.42 -3.94
C SER A 234 17.68 3.93 -4.10
N PRO A 235 18.97 3.58 -4.17
CA PRO A 235 19.42 2.18 -4.15
C PRO A 235 18.95 1.42 -2.92
N GLU A 236 18.89 2.08 -1.76
CA GLU A 236 18.39 1.51 -0.51
C GLU A 236 16.92 1.08 -0.64
N VAL A 237 16.06 1.97 -1.16
CA VAL A 237 14.65 1.66 -1.38
C VAL A 237 14.47 0.58 -2.44
N ASN A 238 15.31 0.55 -3.47
CA ASN A 238 15.29 -0.54 -4.46
C ASN A 238 15.64 -1.88 -3.83
N SER A 239 16.57 -1.92 -2.88
CA SER A 239 16.87 -3.13 -2.10
C SER A 239 15.66 -3.60 -1.28
N ILE A 240 14.97 -2.67 -0.60
CA ILE A 240 13.72 -2.99 0.13
C ILE A 240 12.66 -3.51 -0.83
N LYS A 241 12.42 -2.85 -1.97
CA LYS A 241 11.45 -3.30 -2.99
C LYS A 241 11.77 -4.73 -3.46
N ASN A 242 13.02 -5.02 -3.79
CA ASN A 242 13.47 -6.35 -4.23
C ASN A 242 13.23 -7.43 -3.17
N LYS A 243 13.50 -7.15 -1.89
CA LYS A 243 13.23 -8.04 -0.75
C LYS A 243 11.76 -8.49 -0.71
N TYR A 244 10.84 -7.62 -1.12
CA TYR A 244 9.39 -7.89 -1.17
C TYR A 244 8.90 -8.29 -2.56
N GLY A 245 9.80 -8.65 -3.50
CA GLY A 245 9.47 -9.16 -4.83
C GLY A 245 8.97 -8.13 -5.83
N TYR A 246 9.16 -6.85 -5.56
CA TYR A 246 8.94 -5.77 -6.54
C TYR A 246 10.15 -5.59 -7.47
N LYS A 247 9.86 -5.09 -8.68
CA LYS A 247 10.85 -4.67 -9.66
C LYS A 247 10.67 -3.19 -9.97
#